data_cc57f52743bee234076dd19e79e1b8dc
#
_entry.id   cc57f52743bee234076dd19e79e1b8dc
#
_cell.length_a   1.000
_cell.length_b   1.000
_cell.length_c   1.000
_cell.angle_alpha   90.00
_cell.angle_beta   90.00
_cell.angle_gamma   90.00
#
_symmetry.space_group_name_H-M   'P 1'
#
loop_
_entity.id
_entity.type
_entity.pdbx_description
1 polymer ?
#
loop_
_entity_poly.entity_id
_entity_poly.type
_entity_poly.pdbx_seq_one_letter_code
_entity_poly.pdbx_strand_id
1 'polypeptide(L)'
;ASIKGIFITHSHSDHVKGLKMLTKKTGLPVFGQRETLEELISGEMIAPACEVYELDSPAAAADMEISCFDTPHDTVRSCGYRVKTSDGRVCAVCTDLGYVTDTVRENLNGCNLVLLESNYDEKMLASGPYPYYLKERIRSKRGHLSNTDCSMQSAELIRQGTTHIILGHLSQENNTPYMADKIVETGLKEFSRNRDYILEVAPVETNGKMVV
;
A
#
# COMPACT_ATOMS: atom_id res chain seq x y z
N ALA A 1 15.62 -16.42 4.88
CA ALA A 1 15.76 -15.51 3.73
C ALA A 1 16.42 -14.23 4.20
N SER A 2 17.31 -13.63 3.38
CA SER A 2 17.96 -12.34 3.66
C SER A 2 17.21 -11.24 2.89
N ILE A 3 16.97 -10.10 3.55
CA ILE A 3 16.44 -8.89 2.88
C ILE A 3 17.50 -8.39 1.89
N LYS A 4 17.09 -7.98 0.70
CA LYS A 4 17.98 -7.54 -0.39
C LYS A 4 17.88 -6.06 -0.72
N GLY A 5 16.81 -5.38 -0.32
CA GLY A 5 16.59 -3.97 -0.58
C GLY A 5 15.37 -3.44 0.13
N ILE A 6 15.21 -2.14 0.11
CA ILE A 6 14.11 -1.39 0.71
C ILE A 6 13.43 -0.61 -0.41
N PHE A 7 12.14 -0.84 -0.62
CA PHE A 7 11.34 -0.19 -1.65
C PHE A 7 10.43 0.85 -0.99
N ILE A 8 10.55 2.11 -1.40
CA ILE A 8 9.83 3.24 -0.78
C ILE A 8 8.72 3.70 -1.72
N THR A 9 7.51 3.77 -1.20
CA THR A 9 6.34 4.26 -1.93
C THR A 9 6.36 5.78 -2.10
N HIS A 10 6.66 6.50 -1.02
CA HIS A 10 6.74 7.97 -0.96
C HIS A 10 7.41 8.45 0.34
N SER A 11 7.61 9.75 0.49
CA SER A 11 8.45 10.38 1.52
C SER A 11 7.72 10.79 2.81
N HIS A 12 6.43 10.54 2.97
CA HIS A 12 5.72 10.89 4.21
C HIS A 12 6.34 10.19 5.44
N SER A 13 6.32 10.90 6.56
CA SER A 13 7.07 10.52 7.77
C SER A 13 6.70 9.15 8.34
N ASP A 14 5.46 8.72 8.22
CA ASP A 14 4.96 7.41 8.67
C ASP A 14 5.54 6.26 7.83
N HIS A 15 5.99 6.53 6.60
CA HIS A 15 6.68 5.55 5.74
C HIS A 15 8.19 5.54 5.91
N VAL A 16 8.81 6.68 6.27
CA VAL A 16 10.28 6.83 6.23
C VAL A 16 10.92 7.17 7.57
N LYS A 17 10.16 7.34 8.65
CA LYS A 17 10.65 7.74 9.99
C LYS A 17 11.84 6.91 10.50
N GLY A 18 11.87 5.60 10.20
CA GLY A 18 12.95 4.70 10.60
C GLY A 18 14.05 4.47 9.55
N LEU A 19 13.89 5.02 8.34
CA LEU A 19 14.68 4.64 7.17
C LEU A 19 16.16 4.98 7.33
N LYS A 20 16.50 6.16 7.84
CA LYS A 20 17.91 6.57 8.08
C LYS A 20 18.63 5.60 9.02
N MET A 21 17.98 5.20 10.09
CA MET A 21 18.54 4.24 11.03
C MET A 21 18.65 2.84 10.42
N LEU A 22 17.64 2.42 9.68
CA LEU A 22 17.62 1.12 9.02
C LEU A 22 18.74 1.01 7.98
N THR A 23 18.87 1.98 7.08
CA THR A 23 19.91 2.02 6.04
C THR A 23 21.32 2.09 6.66
N LYS A 24 21.51 2.90 7.71
CA LYS A 24 22.79 2.98 8.44
C LYS A 24 23.17 1.63 9.09
N LYS A 25 22.19 0.91 9.63
CA LYS A 25 22.43 -0.33 10.39
C LYS A 25 22.61 -1.55 9.47
N THR A 26 21.94 -1.57 8.33
CA THR A 26 21.89 -2.76 7.46
C THR A 26 22.74 -2.61 6.20
N GLY A 27 23.03 -1.40 5.76
CA GLY A 27 23.68 -1.16 4.46
C GLY A 27 22.81 -1.56 3.25
N LEU A 28 21.52 -1.80 3.44
CA LEU A 28 20.62 -2.20 2.35
C LEU A 28 20.39 -1.04 1.40
N PRO A 29 20.37 -1.28 0.09
CA PRO A 29 20.03 -0.28 -0.90
C PRO A 29 18.55 0.12 -0.81
N VAL A 30 18.27 1.37 -1.21
CA VAL A 30 16.91 1.93 -1.29
C VAL A 30 16.51 2.07 -2.75
N PHE A 31 15.32 1.61 -3.07
CA PHE A 31 14.70 1.70 -4.39
C PHE A 31 13.45 2.59 -4.32
N GLY A 32 13.23 3.40 -5.33
CA GLY A 32 12.04 4.26 -5.41
C GLY A 32 11.99 5.05 -6.71
N GLN A 33 10.95 5.85 -6.87
CA GLN A 33 10.85 6.80 -7.97
C GLN A 33 11.83 7.95 -7.76
N ARG A 34 12.32 8.58 -8.85
CA ARG A 34 13.35 9.63 -8.82
C ARG A 34 13.03 10.73 -7.82
N GLU A 35 11.86 11.33 -7.93
CA GLU A 35 11.47 12.49 -7.13
C GLU A 35 11.38 12.14 -5.63
N THR A 36 10.92 10.93 -5.31
CA THR A 36 10.93 10.40 -3.95
C THR A 36 12.35 10.23 -3.42
N LEU A 37 13.26 9.66 -4.20
CA LEU A 37 14.66 9.49 -3.81
C LEU A 37 15.38 10.82 -3.61
N GLU A 38 15.15 11.81 -4.48
CA GLU A 38 15.70 13.17 -4.36
C GLU A 38 15.23 13.83 -3.05
N GLU A 39 13.97 13.67 -2.69
CA GLU A 39 13.41 14.18 -1.43
C GLU A 39 14.02 13.47 -0.21
N LEU A 40 14.20 12.15 -0.27
CA LEU A 40 14.83 11.36 0.79
C LEU A 40 16.31 11.78 1.01
N ILE A 41 17.05 12.05 -0.06
CA ILE A 41 18.44 12.46 0.00
C ILE A 41 18.54 13.90 0.55
N SER A 42 17.80 14.84 -0.03
CA SER A 42 17.82 16.25 0.37
C SER A 42 17.32 16.48 1.78
N GLY A 43 16.34 15.68 2.22
CA GLY A 43 15.83 15.66 3.60
C GLY A 43 16.67 14.87 4.59
N GLU A 44 17.82 14.34 4.17
CA GLU A 44 18.67 13.47 4.99
C GLU A 44 17.94 12.29 5.66
N MET A 45 16.94 11.72 4.98
CA MET A 45 16.09 10.64 5.50
C MET A 45 16.71 9.26 5.30
N ILE A 46 17.84 9.16 4.59
CA ILE A 46 18.64 7.95 4.40
C ILE A 46 20.08 8.18 4.90
N ALA A 47 20.83 7.10 5.12
CA ALA A 47 22.25 7.23 5.51
C ALA A 47 23.07 7.76 4.34
N PRO A 48 24.10 8.64 4.57
CA PRO A 48 24.91 9.22 3.49
C PRO A 48 25.62 8.21 2.58
N ALA A 49 25.93 7.02 3.09
CA ALA A 49 26.58 5.94 2.34
C ALA A 49 25.58 4.92 1.76
N CYS A 50 24.28 5.22 1.83
CA CYS A 50 23.25 4.33 1.30
C CYS A 50 23.23 4.39 -0.22
N GLU A 51 23.29 3.24 -0.88
CA GLU A 51 23.05 3.14 -2.32
C GLU A 51 21.57 3.37 -2.62
N VAL A 52 21.28 4.15 -3.64
CA VAL A 52 19.90 4.41 -4.11
C VAL A 52 19.78 4.02 -5.57
N TYR A 53 18.64 3.43 -5.92
CA TYR A 53 18.35 2.98 -7.28
C TYR A 53 16.98 3.46 -7.71
N GLU A 54 16.95 4.16 -8.82
CA GLU A 54 15.72 4.63 -9.45
C GLU A 54 14.98 3.47 -10.15
N LEU A 55 13.67 3.45 -10.00
CA LEU A 55 12.79 2.45 -10.61
C LEU A 55 12.06 3.04 -11.82
N ASP A 56 12.78 3.20 -12.93
CA ASP A 56 12.20 3.56 -14.23
C ASP A 56 11.67 2.35 -15.00
N SER A 57 12.09 1.16 -14.62
CA SER A 57 11.72 -0.12 -15.21
C SER A 57 11.67 -1.20 -14.12
N PRO A 58 11.06 -2.36 -14.38
CA PRO A 58 11.05 -3.44 -13.41
C PRO A 58 12.46 -3.81 -12.94
N ALA A 59 12.67 -3.86 -11.63
CA ALA A 59 13.92 -4.25 -11.00
C ALA A 59 13.88 -5.73 -10.62
N ALA A 60 14.99 -6.44 -10.88
CA ALA A 60 15.18 -7.79 -10.38
C ALA A 60 15.73 -7.76 -8.96
N ALA A 61 15.02 -8.33 -7.98
CA ALA A 61 15.48 -8.48 -6.61
C ALA A 61 15.36 -9.96 -6.20
N ALA A 62 16.49 -10.62 -6.09
CA ALA A 62 16.58 -12.07 -5.89
C ALA A 62 15.88 -12.84 -7.04
N ASP A 63 14.81 -13.58 -6.73
CA ASP A 63 13.98 -14.34 -7.66
C ASP A 63 12.65 -13.64 -7.98
N MET A 64 12.57 -12.33 -7.73
CA MET A 64 11.37 -11.52 -7.94
C MET A 64 11.65 -10.40 -8.95
N GLU A 65 10.63 -10.08 -9.73
CA GLU A 65 10.55 -8.88 -10.56
C GLU A 65 9.63 -7.87 -9.84
N ILE A 66 10.13 -6.67 -9.62
CA ILE A 66 9.42 -5.61 -8.89
C ILE A 66 9.27 -4.40 -9.80
N SER A 67 8.04 -3.97 -9.99
CA SER A 67 7.69 -2.74 -10.70
C SER A 67 6.88 -1.82 -9.81
N CYS A 68 6.95 -0.51 -10.07
CA CYS A 68 6.11 0.49 -9.41
C CYS A 68 5.07 1.06 -10.38
N PHE A 69 3.99 1.59 -9.83
CA PHE A 69 2.93 2.28 -10.56
C PHE A 69 2.42 3.47 -9.74
N ASP A 70 2.13 4.58 -10.40
CA ASP A 70 1.73 5.82 -9.71
C ASP A 70 0.41 5.67 -8.94
N THR A 71 0.38 6.21 -7.72
CA THR A 71 -0.83 6.37 -6.91
C THR A 71 -1.14 7.87 -6.71
N PRO A 72 -2.43 8.28 -6.73
CA PRO A 72 -2.82 9.67 -6.55
C PRO A 72 -2.78 10.07 -5.07
N HIS A 73 -1.66 10.61 -4.62
CA HIS A 73 -1.45 11.06 -3.24
C HIS A 73 -0.85 12.46 -3.15
N ASP A 74 -0.92 13.11 -1.98
CA ASP A 74 -0.51 14.51 -1.77
C ASP A 74 0.98 14.66 -1.41
N THR A 75 1.82 13.97 -2.12
CA THR A 75 3.29 14.05 -2.05
C THR A 75 3.86 14.43 -3.42
N VAL A 76 5.17 14.66 -3.50
CA VAL A 76 5.86 14.95 -4.76
C VAL A 76 5.61 13.83 -5.77
N ARG A 77 5.78 12.59 -5.35
CA ARG A 77 5.39 11.40 -6.10
C ARG A 77 5.09 10.23 -5.17
N SER A 78 4.07 9.44 -5.49
CA SER A 78 3.70 8.25 -4.75
C SER A 78 3.46 7.08 -5.69
N CYS A 79 3.81 5.88 -5.24
CA CYS A 79 3.58 4.66 -6.01
C CYS A 79 3.12 3.49 -5.15
N GLY A 80 2.41 2.57 -5.80
CA GLY A 80 2.27 1.19 -5.36
C GLY A 80 3.33 0.31 -5.99
N TYR A 81 3.46 -0.92 -5.50
CA TYR A 81 4.39 -1.92 -6.03
C TYR A 81 3.66 -3.17 -6.48
N ARG A 82 4.11 -3.70 -7.62
CA ARG A 82 3.72 -5.01 -8.13
C ARG A 82 4.95 -5.92 -8.12
N VAL A 83 4.81 -7.08 -7.49
CA VAL A 83 5.88 -8.06 -7.32
C VAL A 83 5.47 -9.37 -7.97
N LYS A 84 6.26 -9.83 -8.92
CA LYS A 84 6.10 -11.13 -9.57
C LYS A 84 7.21 -12.06 -9.12
N THR A 85 6.86 -13.23 -8.61
CA THR A 85 7.79 -14.25 -8.18
C THR A 85 8.16 -15.19 -9.33
N SER A 86 9.26 -15.92 -9.21
CA SER A 86 9.74 -16.87 -10.22
C SER A 86 8.77 -18.02 -10.50
N ASP A 87 7.91 -18.37 -9.55
CA ASP A 87 6.85 -19.38 -9.72
C ASP A 87 5.57 -18.80 -10.36
N GLY A 88 5.61 -17.55 -10.80
CA GLY A 88 4.55 -16.88 -11.54
C GLY A 88 3.45 -16.24 -10.71
N ARG A 89 3.52 -16.32 -9.37
CA ARG A 89 2.60 -15.60 -8.50
C ARG A 89 2.87 -14.11 -8.53
N VAL A 90 1.81 -13.33 -8.39
CA VAL A 90 1.88 -11.86 -8.41
C VAL A 90 1.20 -11.31 -7.18
N CYS A 91 1.86 -10.40 -6.48
CA CYS A 91 1.24 -9.62 -5.42
C CYS A 91 1.44 -8.12 -5.66
N ALA A 92 0.56 -7.31 -5.05
CA ALA A 92 0.68 -5.87 -5.09
C ALA A 92 0.50 -5.25 -3.71
N VAL A 93 1.18 -4.12 -3.50
CA VAL A 93 1.00 -3.22 -2.36
C VAL A 93 0.52 -1.89 -2.91
N CYS A 94 -0.67 -1.46 -2.49
CA CYS A 94 -1.31 -0.25 -2.97
C CYS A 94 -1.96 0.49 -1.78
N THR A 95 -1.22 1.42 -1.21
CA THR A 95 -1.67 2.32 -0.14
C THR A 95 -1.49 3.77 -0.58
N ASP A 96 -2.05 4.69 0.17
CA ASP A 96 -1.90 6.12 -0.06
C ASP A 96 -2.41 6.52 -1.45
N LEU A 97 -3.72 6.37 -1.60
CA LEU A 97 -4.43 6.78 -2.82
C LEU A 97 -5.82 7.32 -2.49
N GLY A 98 -6.13 8.50 -3.02
CA GLY A 98 -7.44 9.11 -2.82
C GLY A 98 -8.56 8.46 -3.64
N TYR A 99 -8.22 7.71 -4.69
CA TYR A 99 -9.14 6.94 -5.53
C TYR A 99 -8.37 5.96 -6.42
N VAL A 100 -9.06 4.97 -6.96
CA VAL A 100 -8.48 3.99 -7.88
C VAL A 100 -8.47 4.56 -9.30
N THR A 101 -7.28 4.87 -9.83
CA THR A 101 -7.07 5.30 -11.22
C THR A 101 -7.07 4.10 -12.17
N ASP A 102 -7.14 4.34 -13.47
CA ASP A 102 -7.00 3.26 -14.47
C ASP A 102 -5.62 2.60 -14.36
N THR A 103 -4.55 3.38 -14.16
CA THR A 103 -3.19 2.87 -13.91
C THR A 103 -3.15 1.94 -12.69
N VAL A 104 -3.76 2.34 -11.58
CA VAL A 104 -3.86 1.49 -10.38
C VAL A 104 -4.62 0.20 -10.71
N ARG A 105 -5.79 0.31 -11.35
CA ARG A 105 -6.63 -0.84 -11.72
C ARG A 105 -5.88 -1.84 -12.59
N GLU A 106 -5.20 -1.36 -13.64
CA GLU A 106 -4.42 -2.19 -14.55
C GLU A 106 -3.30 -2.95 -13.85
N ASN A 107 -2.60 -2.31 -12.90
CA ASN A 107 -1.51 -2.92 -12.16
C ASN A 107 -1.98 -3.90 -11.07
N LEU A 108 -3.16 -3.71 -10.52
CA LEU A 108 -3.75 -4.66 -9.56
C LEU A 108 -4.36 -5.88 -10.24
N ASN A 109 -4.71 -5.79 -11.53
CA ASN A 109 -5.29 -6.89 -12.28
C ASN A 109 -4.34 -8.08 -12.38
N GLY A 110 -4.90 -9.29 -12.19
CA GLY A 110 -4.15 -10.54 -12.25
C GLY A 110 -3.18 -10.75 -11.08
N CYS A 111 -3.30 -9.96 -10.00
CA CYS A 111 -2.61 -10.25 -8.76
C CYS A 111 -3.31 -11.38 -8.00
N ASN A 112 -2.54 -12.31 -7.46
CA ASN A 112 -3.04 -13.36 -6.57
C ASN A 112 -3.37 -12.78 -5.19
N LEU A 113 -2.52 -11.86 -4.70
CA LEU A 113 -2.66 -11.16 -3.44
C LEU A 113 -2.54 -9.65 -3.66
N VAL A 114 -3.42 -8.87 -3.01
CA VAL A 114 -3.33 -7.40 -2.97
C VAL A 114 -3.43 -6.91 -1.54
N LEU A 115 -2.43 -6.17 -1.08
CA LEU A 115 -2.55 -5.30 0.08
C LEU A 115 -3.11 -3.97 -0.41
N LEU A 116 -4.34 -3.68 -0.05
CA LEU A 116 -5.10 -2.51 -0.50
C LEU A 116 -5.42 -1.60 0.68
N GLU A 117 -5.30 -0.29 0.46
CA GLU A 117 -5.70 0.69 1.48
C GLU A 117 -7.18 0.57 1.82
N SER A 118 -7.47 0.60 3.14
CA SER A 118 -8.80 0.75 3.72
C SER A 118 -8.67 1.73 4.90
N ASN A 119 -8.49 3.03 4.56
CA ASN A 119 -8.00 3.99 5.54
C ASN A 119 -9.07 4.42 6.53
N TYR A 120 -10.25 4.81 6.08
CA TYR A 120 -11.25 5.40 6.98
C TYR A 120 -12.67 4.92 6.72
N ASP A 121 -13.46 4.91 7.80
CA ASP A 121 -14.92 4.86 7.73
C ASP A 121 -15.47 6.27 7.57
N GLU A 122 -16.40 6.49 6.64
CA GLU A 122 -16.92 7.81 6.31
C GLU A 122 -17.65 8.47 7.48
N LYS A 123 -18.35 7.68 8.32
CA LYS A 123 -19.08 8.20 9.49
C LYS A 123 -18.14 8.56 10.61
N MET A 124 -17.14 7.72 10.89
CA MET A 124 -16.12 8.00 11.89
C MET A 124 -15.34 9.26 11.50
N LEU A 125 -14.91 9.39 10.25
CA LEU A 125 -14.23 10.59 9.78
C LEU A 125 -15.11 11.82 9.86
N ALA A 126 -16.40 11.74 9.51
CA ALA A 126 -17.32 12.86 9.56
C ALA A 126 -17.54 13.36 11.01
N SER A 127 -17.74 12.44 11.95
CA SER A 127 -18.02 12.75 13.37
C SER A 127 -16.76 12.87 14.26
N GLY A 128 -15.60 12.41 13.77
CA GLY A 128 -14.36 12.36 14.50
C GLY A 128 -13.77 13.73 14.87
N PRO A 129 -12.72 13.76 15.69
CA PRO A 129 -12.17 14.99 16.27
C PRO A 129 -11.33 15.83 15.29
N TYR A 130 -11.03 15.33 14.12
CA TYR A 130 -10.18 16.04 13.17
C TYR A 130 -10.81 17.36 12.70
N PRO A 131 -10.01 18.43 12.54
CA PRO A 131 -10.50 19.69 12.01
C PRO A 131 -10.97 19.52 10.55
N TYR A 132 -11.88 20.40 10.12
CA TYR A 132 -12.54 20.31 8.82
C TYR A 132 -11.54 20.18 7.65
N TYR A 133 -10.50 21.01 7.62
CA TYR A 133 -9.51 20.99 6.54
C TYR A 133 -8.80 19.64 6.40
N LEU A 134 -8.55 18.94 7.53
CA LEU A 134 -7.91 17.63 7.53
C LEU A 134 -8.88 16.54 7.02
N LYS A 135 -10.16 16.62 7.39
CA LYS A 135 -11.19 15.73 6.87
C LYS A 135 -11.33 15.86 5.37
N GLU A 136 -11.32 17.09 4.84
CA GLU A 136 -11.38 17.34 3.40
C GLU A 136 -10.11 16.84 2.67
N ARG A 137 -8.93 17.02 3.26
CA ARG A 137 -7.69 16.47 2.75
C ARG A 137 -7.76 14.95 2.64
N ILE A 138 -8.21 14.27 3.69
CA ILE A 138 -8.33 12.79 3.72
C ILE A 138 -9.30 12.30 2.63
N ARG A 139 -10.43 12.95 2.43
CA ARG A 139 -11.45 12.60 1.42
C ARG A 139 -11.10 13.01 0.00
N SER A 140 -10.06 13.82 -0.17
CA SER A 140 -9.72 14.36 -1.49
C SER A 140 -9.23 13.27 -2.44
N LYS A 141 -9.21 13.58 -3.75
CA LYS A 141 -8.62 12.69 -4.77
C LYS A 141 -7.12 12.42 -4.59
N ARG A 142 -6.47 13.13 -3.69
CA ARG A 142 -5.07 12.92 -3.31
C ARG A 142 -4.92 12.58 -1.82
N GLY A 143 -6.01 12.21 -1.16
CA GLY A 143 -6.02 11.76 0.22
C GLY A 143 -5.87 10.25 0.34
N HIS A 144 -6.90 9.60 0.91
CA HIS A 144 -6.89 8.18 1.21
C HIS A 144 -8.16 7.48 0.74
N LEU A 145 -8.09 6.16 0.57
CA LEU A 145 -9.20 5.33 0.13
C LEU A 145 -10.12 5.00 1.32
N SER A 146 -11.42 5.22 1.14
CA SER A 146 -12.42 4.84 2.15
C SER A 146 -12.63 3.33 2.21
N ASN A 147 -13.21 2.84 3.31
CA ASN A 147 -13.62 1.43 3.41
C ASN A 147 -14.61 1.04 2.30
N THR A 148 -15.49 1.96 1.91
CA THR A 148 -16.49 1.74 0.85
C THR A 148 -15.81 1.61 -0.52
N ASP A 149 -14.90 2.52 -0.86
CA ASP A 149 -14.18 2.46 -2.13
C ASP A 149 -13.24 1.23 -2.19
N CYS A 150 -12.59 0.90 -1.07
CA CYS A 150 -11.83 -0.33 -0.92
C CYS A 150 -12.69 -1.56 -1.19
N SER A 151 -13.91 -1.59 -0.66
CA SER A 151 -14.87 -2.69 -0.88
C SER A 151 -15.23 -2.85 -2.35
N MET A 152 -15.51 -1.74 -3.06
CA MET A 152 -15.81 -1.76 -4.49
C MET A 152 -14.64 -2.29 -5.31
N GLN A 153 -13.44 -1.80 -5.03
CA GLN A 153 -12.23 -2.29 -5.71
C GLN A 153 -11.93 -3.75 -5.39
N SER A 154 -12.15 -4.19 -4.15
CA SER A 154 -11.98 -5.58 -3.74
C SER A 154 -12.92 -6.52 -4.51
N ALA A 155 -14.17 -6.13 -4.71
CA ALA A 155 -15.12 -6.90 -5.51
C ALA A 155 -14.66 -7.06 -6.97
N GLU A 156 -14.13 -5.98 -7.56
CA GLU A 156 -13.58 -6.03 -8.91
C GLU A 156 -12.36 -6.95 -9.01
N LEU A 157 -11.46 -6.88 -8.05
CA LEU A 157 -10.27 -7.74 -8.00
C LEU A 157 -10.65 -9.23 -7.90
N ILE A 158 -11.63 -9.58 -7.08
CA ILE A 158 -12.10 -10.97 -6.95
C ILE A 158 -12.72 -11.46 -8.27
N ARG A 159 -13.53 -10.64 -8.97
CA ARG A 159 -14.06 -10.99 -10.29
C ARG A 159 -12.96 -11.28 -11.32
N GLN A 160 -11.79 -10.65 -11.14
CA GLN A 160 -10.62 -10.82 -12.01
C GLN A 160 -9.65 -11.89 -11.53
N GLY A 161 -9.99 -12.65 -10.49
CA GLY A 161 -9.25 -13.81 -10.02
C GLY A 161 -8.32 -13.58 -8.84
N THR A 162 -8.32 -12.39 -8.21
CA THR A 162 -7.61 -12.18 -6.94
C THR A 162 -8.26 -13.01 -5.85
N THR A 163 -7.46 -13.82 -5.16
CA THR A 163 -7.94 -14.72 -4.10
C THR A 163 -7.58 -14.26 -2.70
N HIS A 164 -6.67 -13.30 -2.56
CA HIS A 164 -6.21 -12.81 -1.27
C HIS A 164 -6.23 -11.29 -1.23
N ILE A 165 -6.97 -10.72 -0.28
CA ILE A 165 -7.03 -9.27 -0.05
C ILE A 165 -6.64 -9.00 1.40
N ILE A 166 -5.69 -8.10 1.58
CA ILE A 166 -5.25 -7.61 2.88
C ILE A 166 -5.62 -6.14 2.97
N LEU A 167 -6.46 -5.79 3.92
CA LEU A 167 -6.78 -4.40 4.22
C LEU A 167 -5.64 -3.78 5.02
N GLY A 168 -5.04 -2.74 4.48
CA GLY A 168 -3.89 -2.07 5.10
C GLY A 168 -4.11 -0.58 5.26
N HIS A 169 -3.13 0.08 5.90
CA HIS A 169 -3.08 1.53 6.08
C HIS A 169 -4.32 2.12 6.75
N LEU A 170 -4.83 1.45 7.79
CA LEU A 170 -6.01 1.89 8.53
C LEU A 170 -5.67 3.09 9.41
N SER A 171 -6.53 4.13 9.36
CA SER A 171 -6.46 5.26 10.31
C SER A 171 -6.74 4.78 11.74
N GLN A 172 -5.88 5.13 12.67
CA GLN A 172 -6.08 4.80 14.09
C GLN A 172 -7.22 5.60 14.73
N GLU A 173 -7.59 6.77 14.16
CA GLU A 173 -8.64 7.65 14.69
C GLU A 173 -9.98 7.48 13.97
N ASN A 174 -9.96 7.17 12.66
CA ASN A 174 -11.16 7.18 11.83
C ASN A 174 -11.50 5.82 11.26
N ASN A 175 -10.93 4.75 11.84
CA ASN A 175 -11.23 3.38 11.46
C ASN A 175 -10.99 2.42 12.63
N THR A 176 -11.41 1.19 12.47
CA THR A 176 -11.01 0.05 13.29
C THR A 176 -10.87 -1.19 12.40
N PRO A 177 -10.04 -2.19 12.77
CA PRO A 177 -9.95 -3.45 12.04
C PRO A 177 -11.32 -4.11 11.81
N TYR A 178 -12.19 -4.04 12.82
CA TYR A 178 -13.55 -4.57 12.74
C TYR A 178 -14.41 -3.84 11.71
N MET A 179 -14.37 -2.49 11.69
CA MET A 179 -15.16 -1.69 10.74
C MET A 179 -14.69 -1.90 9.30
N ALA A 180 -13.38 -1.89 9.08
CA ALA A 180 -12.80 -2.16 7.76
C ALA A 180 -13.23 -3.54 7.24
N ASP A 181 -13.03 -4.59 8.04
CA ASP A 181 -13.43 -5.96 7.69
C ASP A 181 -14.93 -6.05 7.36
N LYS A 182 -15.80 -5.51 8.22
CA LYS A 182 -17.26 -5.60 8.05
C LYS A 182 -17.79 -4.83 6.85
N ILE A 183 -17.28 -3.64 6.60
CA ILE A 183 -17.73 -2.83 5.45
C ILE A 183 -17.30 -3.51 4.16
N VAL A 184 -16.03 -3.94 4.07
CA VAL A 184 -15.53 -4.62 2.88
C VAL A 184 -16.27 -5.95 2.68
N GLU A 185 -16.40 -6.80 3.69
CA GLU A 185 -17.15 -8.07 3.61
C GLU A 185 -18.60 -7.85 3.16
N THR A 186 -19.26 -6.79 3.64
CA THR A 186 -20.66 -6.49 3.24
C THR A 186 -20.77 -6.17 1.73
N GLY A 187 -19.78 -5.51 1.15
CA GLY A 187 -19.75 -5.27 -0.29
C GLY A 187 -19.37 -6.50 -1.12
N LEU A 188 -18.80 -7.51 -0.49
CA LEU A 188 -18.40 -8.77 -1.13
C LEU A 188 -19.45 -9.88 -1.02
N LYS A 189 -20.68 -9.55 -0.67
CA LYS A 189 -21.79 -10.53 -0.42
C LYS A 189 -22.11 -11.47 -1.60
N GLU A 190 -21.71 -11.16 -2.82
CA GLU A 190 -21.85 -12.03 -3.99
C GLU A 190 -20.81 -13.16 -4.03
N PHE A 191 -19.78 -13.07 -3.20
CA PHE A 191 -18.70 -14.05 -3.07
C PHE A 191 -18.74 -14.71 -1.70
N SER A 192 -18.15 -15.88 -1.56
CA SER A 192 -18.06 -16.62 -0.30
C SER A 192 -16.66 -16.50 0.29
N ARG A 193 -16.55 -15.83 1.45
CA ARG A 193 -15.29 -15.74 2.20
C ARG A 193 -14.74 -17.15 2.52
N ASN A 194 -13.43 -17.32 2.45
CA ASN A 194 -12.69 -18.59 2.63
C ASN A 194 -12.96 -19.66 1.56
N ARG A 195 -13.75 -19.36 0.53
CA ARG A 195 -13.92 -20.21 -0.64
C ARG A 195 -13.49 -19.49 -1.92
N ASP A 196 -14.06 -18.31 -2.17
CA ASP A 196 -13.78 -17.52 -3.36
C ASP A 196 -12.66 -16.53 -3.10
N TYR A 197 -12.53 -16.06 -1.85
CA TYR A 197 -11.47 -15.13 -1.41
C TYR A 197 -11.13 -15.30 0.07
N ILE A 198 -9.93 -14.86 0.43
CA ILE A 198 -9.49 -14.64 1.80
C ILE A 198 -9.41 -13.13 2.02
N LEU A 199 -9.99 -12.65 3.12
CA LEU A 199 -9.93 -11.25 3.54
C LEU A 199 -9.27 -11.18 4.92
N GLU A 200 -8.22 -10.39 5.01
CA GLU A 200 -7.48 -10.15 6.26
C GLU A 200 -7.30 -8.65 6.48
N VAL A 201 -7.12 -8.26 7.73
CA VAL A 201 -6.76 -6.88 8.10
C VAL A 201 -5.34 -6.91 8.64
N ALA A 202 -4.46 -6.10 8.06
CA ALA A 202 -3.08 -5.99 8.50
C ALA A 202 -3.04 -5.49 9.96
N PRO A 203 -2.35 -6.19 10.88
CA PRO A 203 -2.20 -5.74 12.26
C PRO A 203 -1.25 -4.53 12.32
N VAL A 204 -1.43 -3.68 13.35
CA VAL A 204 -0.52 -2.54 13.62
C VAL A 204 0.90 -3.05 13.92
N GLU A 205 1.01 -4.16 14.63
CA GLU A 205 2.28 -4.83 14.92
C GLU A 205 2.23 -6.27 14.41
N THR A 206 3.19 -6.64 13.59
CA THR A 206 3.25 -7.98 13.01
C THR A 206 4.15 -8.88 13.84
N ASN A 207 3.59 -9.95 14.38
CA ASN A 207 4.31 -11.02 15.09
C ASN A 207 4.40 -12.32 14.27
N GLY A 208 3.99 -12.31 13.01
CA GLY A 208 3.87 -13.50 12.18
C GLY A 208 4.35 -13.32 10.75
N LYS A 209 4.47 -14.43 10.04
CA LYS A 209 4.65 -14.47 8.59
C LYS A 209 3.29 -14.73 7.96
N MET A 210 2.94 -13.92 6.98
CA MET A 210 1.85 -14.25 6.07
C MET A 210 2.43 -15.16 4.96
N VAL A 211 1.81 -16.28 4.74
CA VAL A 211 2.19 -17.23 3.68
C VAL A 211 1.07 -17.24 2.66
N VAL A 212 1.39 -16.94 1.44
CA VAL A 212 0.48 -16.88 0.28
C VAL A 212 0.67 -18.12 -0.59
#